data_2908710f02ebea8c590cf2ec68dd2a87
#
_entry.id   2908710f02ebea8c590cf2ec68dd2a87
#
_cell.length_a   1.000
_cell.length_b   1.000
_cell.length_c   1.000
_cell.angle_alpha   90.00
_cell.angle_beta   90.00
_cell.angle_gamma   90.00
#
_symmetry.space_group_name_H-M   'P 1'
#
loop_
_entity.id
_entity.type
_entity.pdbx_description
1 polymer ?
#
loop_
_entity_poly.entity_id
_entity_poly.type
_entity_poly.pdbx_seq_one_letter_code
_entity_poly.pdbx_strand_id
1 'polypeptide(L)'
;MFTAWVLNHLAQAALLGGSCMLATIALSTLLDAVLKNNGPSKGNDFLLVILSPLVYLKARIKALSFLVQGPAIIQAAYEKSNGAPFSVATPSNTIVLVSDWKRIKEIDAAPEGTLSLLAAAKEVLQPKHTMSDFTWNDKRGSDGAPLQMTLRSRLAGYLPSLLPRIRQDLCALFDQRLDTLAEVANGVRQGAIFPIILGAVAQSNAHAFFGPELARDPKFLTAGIKMIEHTLIIAEILRMVPSVFSTPLGKFLSDRLDSGKVMTEALTREVSQRFRDRELRKEGHEIPEQNDCIEWIMDHSPRHKPWGVTRIVHELIAVWFGSVHIASTTACAAIFDLCDHPEFVDILRQEVSHTGWEAFDKSGGQILPLMDSFMKESARLNPIESVSSRRKVLRPFGFSDGTMVQPGDWVCSAPRAMNRNPNTWSKADEFHIFRFVKPEILQHAQTYIEGLSSEKFMIPEAGKSSSYTDLTDWQQWGTGKASCTGRWYASAAIKIILGVLITRYDIKLVNPTAKRYFSWRTFIYPYQSTQILMKQRNNS
;
A
#
# COMPACT_ATOMS: atom_id res chain seq x y z
N MET A 1 -6.44 -18.61 -0.87
CA MET A 1 -5.17 -19.28 -0.56
C MET A 1 -4.31 -18.46 0.41
N PHE A 2 -4.01 -17.17 0.14
CA PHE A 2 -3.16 -16.34 1.01
C PHE A 2 -3.69 -16.24 2.45
N THR A 3 -4.96 -15.92 2.68
CA THR A 3 -5.56 -15.86 4.02
C THR A 3 -5.61 -17.22 4.72
N ALA A 4 -5.99 -18.28 4.02
CA ALA A 4 -5.97 -19.63 4.57
C ALA A 4 -4.53 -20.13 4.78
N TRP A 5 -3.63 -19.78 3.89
CA TRP A 5 -2.20 -20.10 3.98
C TRP A 5 -1.53 -19.31 5.11
N VAL A 6 -1.76 -17.99 5.19
CA VAL A 6 -1.26 -17.13 6.30
C VAL A 6 -1.84 -17.58 7.64
N LEU A 7 -3.15 -17.85 7.73
CA LEU A 7 -3.77 -18.33 8.96
C LEU A 7 -3.29 -19.73 9.36
N ASN A 8 -3.09 -20.63 8.38
CA ASN A 8 -2.59 -21.99 8.65
C ASN A 8 -1.10 -21.99 9.02
N HIS A 9 -0.29 -21.18 8.36
CA HIS A 9 1.15 -21.08 8.66
C HIS A 9 1.46 -20.19 9.84
N LEU A 10 0.63 -19.16 10.11
CA LEU A 10 0.69 -18.40 11.36
C LEU A 10 0.16 -19.23 12.55
N ALA A 11 -0.83 -20.09 12.35
CA ALA A 11 -1.27 -21.04 13.39
C ALA A 11 -0.17 -22.08 13.67
N GLN A 12 0.49 -22.61 12.64
CA GLN A 12 1.65 -23.51 12.80
C GLN A 12 2.87 -22.79 13.37
N ALA A 13 3.16 -21.55 12.93
CA ALA A 13 4.21 -20.71 13.49
C ALA A 13 3.87 -20.26 14.92
N ALA A 14 2.61 -20.02 15.24
CA ALA A 14 2.16 -19.72 16.60
C ALA A 14 2.24 -20.93 17.53
N LEU A 15 2.02 -22.15 17.04
CA LEU A 15 2.22 -23.39 17.79
C LEU A 15 3.70 -23.67 18.03
N LEU A 16 4.56 -23.47 17.03
CA LEU A 16 6.03 -23.62 17.14
C LEU A 16 6.67 -22.42 17.85
N GLY A 17 6.20 -21.20 17.59
CA GLY A 17 6.64 -19.97 18.23
C GLY A 17 6.09 -19.76 19.63
N GLY A 18 4.93 -20.31 19.97
CA GLY A 18 4.31 -20.21 21.29
C GLY A 18 5.18 -20.83 22.37
N SER A 19 5.78 -21.98 22.11
CA SER A 19 6.70 -22.64 23.04
C SER A 19 8.03 -21.87 23.18
N CYS A 20 8.59 -21.38 22.07
CA CYS A 20 9.78 -20.51 22.10
C CYS A 20 9.48 -19.14 22.71
N MET A 21 8.29 -18.59 22.49
CA MET A 21 7.87 -17.31 23.03
C MET A 21 7.64 -17.38 24.54
N LEU A 22 7.03 -18.45 25.06
CA LEU A 22 6.90 -18.69 26.49
C LEU A 22 8.26 -18.88 27.16
N ALA A 23 9.18 -19.61 26.53
CA ALA A 23 10.55 -19.77 27.04
C ALA A 23 11.33 -18.44 27.00
N THR A 24 11.15 -17.62 25.97
CA THR A 24 11.81 -16.30 25.85
C THR A 24 11.23 -15.28 26.84
N ILE A 25 9.90 -15.31 27.07
CA ILE A 25 9.25 -14.50 28.10
C ILE A 25 9.75 -14.90 29.49
N ALA A 26 9.83 -16.18 29.79
CA ALA A 26 10.35 -16.68 31.05
C ALA A 26 11.83 -16.28 31.26
N LEU A 27 12.66 -16.40 30.20
CA LEU A 27 14.08 -16.04 30.26
C LEU A 27 14.30 -14.53 30.39
N SER A 28 13.53 -13.70 29.67
CA SER A 28 13.63 -12.24 29.77
C SER A 28 13.11 -11.71 31.11
N THR A 29 12.07 -12.31 31.68
CA THR A 29 11.61 -11.96 33.02
C THR A 29 12.60 -12.36 34.10
N LEU A 30 13.28 -13.49 33.92
CA LEU A 30 14.38 -13.91 34.83
C LEU A 30 15.59 -12.96 34.72
N LEU A 31 16.00 -12.59 33.50
CA LEU A 31 17.10 -11.64 33.28
C LEU A 31 16.80 -10.25 33.82
N ASP A 32 15.60 -9.72 33.58
CA ASP A 32 15.18 -8.42 34.12
C ASP A 32 15.09 -8.44 35.65
N ALA A 33 14.65 -9.54 36.26
CA ALA A 33 14.64 -9.73 37.68
C ALA A 33 16.07 -9.79 38.28
N VAL A 34 16.99 -10.46 37.58
CA VAL A 34 18.41 -10.58 38.02
C VAL A 34 19.16 -9.25 37.82
N LEU A 35 18.90 -8.51 36.76
CA LEU A 35 19.55 -7.22 36.48
C LEU A 35 19.04 -6.08 37.36
N LYS A 36 17.78 -6.12 37.83
CA LYS A 36 17.23 -5.14 38.76
C LYS A 36 17.60 -5.39 40.25
N ASN A 37 18.11 -6.57 40.57
CA ASN A 37 18.40 -6.94 41.94
C ASN A 37 19.77 -6.42 42.45
N ASN A 38 20.48 -5.58 41.70
CA ASN A 38 21.78 -5.03 42.10
C ASN A 38 21.74 -3.58 42.66
N GLY A 39 20.59 -3.13 43.18
CA GLY A 39 20.46 -1.82 43.84
C GLY A 39 19.74 -1.91 45.20
N PRO A 40 20.16 -1.13 46.23
CA PRO A 40 19.60 -1.26 47.59
C PRO A 40 18.29 -0.48 47.74
N SER A 41 17.15 -1.13 47.90
CA SER A 41 16.01 -0.52 48.61
C SER A 41 15.00 -1.55 49.15
N LYS A 42 14.38 -1.14 50.24
CA LYS A 42 13.73 -1.89 51.29
C LYS A 42 12.30 -2.35 50.99
N GLY A 43 11.97 -3.54 51.36
CA GLY A 43 10.74 -3.94 52.15
C GLY A 43 9.40 -4.07 51.43
N ASN A 44 9.05 -3.32 50.38
CA ASN A 44 7.74 -3.43 49.71
C ASN A 44 7.81 -4.03 48.30
N ASP A 45 9.00 -4.43 47.86
CA ASP A 45 9.26 -4.83 46.46
C ASP A 45 8.88 -6.29 46.14
N PHE A 46 8.66 -7.12 47.19
CA PHE A 46 8.39 -8.55 46.95
C PHE A 46 7.03 -8.80 46.25
N LEU A 47 6.00 -8.03 46.61
CA LEU A 47 4.68 -8.10 45.94
C LEU A 47 4.73 -7.50 44.54
N LEU A 48 5.52 -6.45 44.31
CA LEU A 48 5.75 -5.86 42.98
C LEU A 48 6.54 -6.81 42.09
N VAL A 49 7.51 -7.55 42.61
CA VAL A 49 8.28 -8.56 41.88
C VAL A 49 7.42 -9.76 41.49
N ILE A 50 6.48 -10.19 42.35
CA ILE A 50 5.55 -11.29 42.06
C ILE A 50 4.45 -10.86 41.06
N LEU A 51 3.99 -9.61 41.12
CA LEU A 51 2.96 -9.07 40.23
C LEU A 51 3.54 -8.59 38.90
N SER A 52 4.84 -8.26 38.81
CA SER A 52 5.48 -7.78 37.61
C SER A 52 5.39 -8.74 36.42
N PRO A 53 5.52 -10.08 36.54
CA PRO A 53 5.34 -11.01 35.43
C PRO A 53 3.91 -11.03 34.89
N LEU A 54 2.89 -10.91 35.76
CA LEU A 54 1.48 -10.89 35.35
C LEU A 54 1.11 -9.57 34.68
N VAL A 55 1.62 -8.45 35.16
CA VAL A 55 1.45 -7.13 34.52
C VAL A 55 2.15 -7.11 33.18
N TYR A 56 3.37 -7.63 33.10
CA TYR A 56 4.12 -7.77 31.87
C TYR A 56 3.41 -8.69 30.86
N LEU A 57 2.92 -9.85 31.32
CA LEU A 57 2.18 -10.78 30.47
C LEU A 57 0.88 -10.15 29.93
N LYS A 58 0.12 -9.44 30.78
CA LYS A 58 -1.07 -8.69 30.35
C LYS A 58 -0.73 -7.62 29.31
N ALA A 59 0.35 -6.87 29.53
CA ALA A 59 0.82 -5.87 28.57
C ALA A 59 1.23 -6.50 27.24
N ARG A 60 1.89 -7.66 27.25
CA ARG A 60 2.26 -8.42 26.05
C ARG A 60 1.06 -8.98 25.31
N ILE A 61 0.08 -9.56 26.02
CA ILE A 61 -1.17 -10.04 25.42
C ILE A 61 -1.92 -8.87 24.76
N LYS A 62 -2.00 -7.73 25.44
CA LYS A 62 -2.59 -6.51 24.88
C LYS A 62 -1.83 -6.01 23.65
N ALA A 63 -0.51 -6.03 23.68
CA ALA A 63 0.31 -5.69 22.51
C ALA A 63 0.10 -6.66 21.36
N LEU A 64 -0.07 -7.97 21.64
CA LEU A 64 -0.38 -8.96 20.60
C LEU A 64 -1.76 -8.76 19.97
N SER A 65 -2.75 -8.28 20.74
CA SER A 65 -4.07 -7.95 20.15
C SER A 65 -3.99 -6.89 19.05
N PHE A 66 -2.95 -6.05 19.08
CA PHE A 66 -2.68 -5.07 18.03
C PHE A 66 -2.47 -5.72 16.65
N LEU A 67 -2.01 -6.96 16.58
CA LEU A 67 -1.79 -7.65 15.32
C LEU A 67 -3.10 -7.79 14.51
N VAL A 68 -4.21 -8.05 15.18
CA VAL A 68 -5.50 -8.31 14.51
C VAL A 68 -6.55 -7.20 14.73
N GLN A 69 -6.30 -6.29 15.69
CA GLN A 69 -7.22 -5.22 16.07
C GLN A 69 -6.58 -3.82 15.99
N GLY A 70 -5.42 -3.68 15.35
CA GLY A 70 -4.66 -2.43 15.30
C GLY A 70 -5.51 -1.21 14.92
N PRO A 71 -6.28 -1.24 13.82
CA PRO A 71 -7.15 -0.12 13.42
C PRO A 71 -8.19 0.27 14.47
N ALA A 72 -8.81 -0.70 15.15
CA ALA A 72 -9.79 -0.45 16.20
C ALA A 72 -9.14 0.14 17.48
N ILE A 73 -7.95 -0.38 17.84
CA ILE A 73 -7.18 0.13 18.98
C ILE A 73 -6.75 1.59 18.73
N ILE A 74 -6.29 1.91 17.53
CA ILE A 74 -5.93 3.28 17.14
C ILE A 74 -7.16 4.19 17.17
N GLN A 75 -8.29 3.74 16.64
CA GLN A 75 -9.55 4.51 16.67
C GLN A 75 -9.98 4.84 18.11
N ALA A 76 -10.03 3.83 18.98
CA ALA A 76 -10.43 4.02 20.37
C ALA A 76 -9.45 4.93 21.16
N ALA A 77 -8.15 4.87 20.83
CA ALA A 77 -7.16 5.75 21.43
C ALA A 77 -7.30 7.20 20.93
N TYR A 78 -7.57 7.37 19.62
CA TYR A 78 -7.85 8.68 19.02
C TYR A 78 -9.05 9.37 19.66
N GLU A 79 -10.16 8.66 19.81
CA GLU A 79 -11.38 9.21 20.43
C GLU A 79 -11.13 9.71 21.88
N LYS A 80 -10.29 9.00 22.63
CA LYS A 80 -9.91 9.37 24.00
C LYS A 80 -8.91 10.51 24.06
N SER A 81 -8.17 10.77 23.00
CA SER A 81 -7.08 11.75 22.99
C SER A 81 -7.57 13.20 22.93
N ASN A 82 -8.82 13.42 22.49
CA ASN A 82 -9.38 14.76 22.28
C ASN A 82 -8.47 15.68 21.44
N GLY A 83 -7.80 15.10 20.40
CA GLY A 83 -6.88 15.83 19.51
C GLY A 83 -5.45 15.96 20.03
N ALA A 84 -5.15 15.55 21.25
CA ALA A 84 -3.78 15.48 21.74
C ALA A 84 -3.02 14.29 21.12
N PRO A 85 -1.67 14.34 21.05
CA PRO A 85 -0.88 13.16 20.71
C PRO A 85 -1.15 12.00 21.67
N PHE A 86 -1.19 10.79 21.12
CA PHE A 86 -1.47 9.59 21.91
C PHE A 86 -0.56 8.44 21.51
N SER A 87 -0.39 7.48 22.40
CA SER A 87 0.53 6.35 22.18
C SER A 87 -0.23 5.03 22.16
N VAL A 88 0.21 4.14 21.28
CA VAL A 88 -0.28 2.76 21.17
C VAL A 88 0.90 1.81 21.25
N ALA A 89 0.84 0.87 22.19
CA ALA A 89 1.83 -0.19 22.31
C ALA A 89 1.61 -1.27 21.24
N THR A 90 2.68 -1.67 20.57
CA THR A 90 2.70 -2.78 19.63
C THR A 90 3.60 -3.91 20.15
N PRO A 91 3.62 -5.10 19.52
CA PRO A 91 4.52 -6.17 19.93
C PRO A 91 6.01 -5.81 19.86
N SER A 92 6.39 -4.89 18.98
CA SER A 92 7.79 -4.56 18.70
C SER A 92 8.24 -3.17 19.18
N ASN A 93 7.31 -2.21 19.31
CA ASN A 93 7.62 -0.81 19.64
C ASN A 93 6.39 -0.07 20.18
N THR A 94 6.57 1.20 20.52
CA THR A 94 5.48 2.13 20.77
C THR A 94 5.29 3.03 19.53
N ILE A 95 4.04 3.23 19.14
CA ILE A 95 3.69 4.19 18.08
C ILE A 95 3.07 5.41 18.77
N VAL A 96 3.69 6.56 18.59
CA VAL A 96 3.13 7.86 18.95
C VAL A 96 2.39 8.42 17.75
N LEU A 97 1.11 8.72 17.94
CA LEU A 97 0.23 9.18 16.86
C LEU A 97 -0.16 10.63 17.07
N VAL A 98 -0.11 11.39 15.98
CA VAL A 98 -0.57 12.76 15.92
C VAL A 98 -1.76 12.85 14.96
N SER A 99 -2.68 13.78 15.23
CA SER A 99 -3.95 13.90 14.49
C SER A 99 -4.26 15.31 14.02
N ASP A 100 -3.28 16.20 14.03
CA ASP A 100 -3.41 17.56 13.54
C ASP A 100 -2.33 17.90 12.49
N TRP A 101 -2.68 18.78 11.57
CA TRP A 101 -1.82 19.15 10.45
C TRP A 101 -0.56 19.89 10.86
N LYS A 102 -0.56 20.59 11.99
CA LYS A 102 0.64 21.30 12.49
C LYS A 102 1.74 20.29 12.82
N ARG A 103 1.41 19.27 13.62
CA ARG A 103 2.37 18.22 14.00
C ARG A 103 2.75 17.31 12.83
N ILE A 104 1.83 17.04 11.91
CA ILE A 104 2.14 16.31 10.65
C ILE A 104 3.19 17.07 9.84
N LYS A 105 3.09 18.40 9.72
CA LYS A 105 4.10 19.23 9.07
C LYS A 105 5.43 19.22 9.82
N GLU A 106 5.44 19.14 11.15
CA GLU A 106 6.66 18.98 11.95
C GLU A 106 7.35 17.64 11.67
N ILE A 107 6.59 16.55 11.53
CA ILE A 107 7.12 15.24 11.09
C ILE A 107 7.79 15.36 9.71
N ASP A 108 7.12 16.02 8.76
CA ASP A 108 7.62 16.17 7.40
C ASP A 108 8.85 17.07 7.28
N ALA A 109 8.97 18.05 8.19
CA ALA A 109 10.11 18.98 8.27
C ALA A 109 11.32 18.37 8.99
N ALA A 110 11.11 17.34 9.81
CA ALA A 110 12.18 16.73 10.60
C ALA A 110 13.27 16.12 9.70
N PRO A 111 14.56 16.28 10.07
CA PRO A 111 15.65 15.65 9.33
C PRO A 111 15.53 14.12 9.33
N GLU A 112 15.89 13.48 8.21
CA GLU A 112 15.89 12.00 8.07
C GLU A 112 16.78 11.31 9.12
N GLY A 113 17.84 11.97 9.59
CA GLY A 113 18.70 11.48 10.68
C GLY A 113 18.05 11.56 12.08
N THR A 114 16.86 12.16 12.20
CA THR A 114 16.09 12.26 13.44
C THR A 114 14.81 11.45 13.37
N LEU A 115 13.97 11.69 12.35
CA LEU A 115 12.75 10.95 12.07
C LEU A 115 12.85 10.30 10.68
N SER A 116 13.11 8.99 10.63
CA SER A 116 13.47 8.28 9.41
C SER A 116 12.33 7.41 8.87
N LEU A 117 11.87 7.72 7.65
CA LEU A 117 10.97 6.84 6.89
C LEU A 117 11.70 5.56 6.47
N LEU A 118 12.96 5.71 6.03
CA LEU A 118 13.76 4.59 5.55
C LEU A 118 14.04 3.57 6.66
N ALA A 119 14.37 4.04 7.86
CA ALA A 119 14.59 3.16 9.00
C ALA A 119 13.31 2.43 9.42
N ALA A 120 12.14 3.10 9.34
CA ALA A 120 10.85 2.44 9.57
C ALA A 120 10.56 1.37 8.51
N ALA A 121 10.78 1.67 7.22
CA ALA A 121 10.61 0.71 6.12
C ALA A 121 11.52 -0.52 6.27
N LYS A 122 12.80 -0.32 6.63
CA LYS A 122 13.74 -1.42 6.90
C LYS A 122 13.29 -2.31 8.06
N GLU A 123 12.74 -1.73 9.10
CA GLU A 123 12.22 -2.49 10.23
C GLU A 123 10.97 -3.31 9.84
N VAL A 124 10.11 -2.78 8.98
CA VAL A 124 8.94 -3.51 8.46
C VAL A 124 9.35 -4.66 7.56
N LEU A 125 10.25 -4.42 6.61
CA LEU A 125 10.55 -5.35 5.52
C LEU A 125 11.69 -6.31 5.82
N GLN A 126 12.57 -5.98 6.77
CA GLN A 126 13.75 -6.79 7.11
C GLN A 126 14.60 -7.17 5.87
N PRO A 127 14.89 -6.24 4.91
CA PRO A 127 15.40 -6.56 3.57
C PRO A 127 16.68 -7.38 3.59
N LYS A 128 17.54 -7.19 4.60
CA LYS A 128 18.76 -7.99 4.81
C LYS A 128 18.49 -9.51 4.90
N HIS A 129 17.28 -9.89 5.35
CA HIS A 129 16.92 -11.28 5.62
C HIS A 129 15.85 -11.83 4.68
N THR A 130 15.17 -10.96 3.94
CA THR A 130 13.96 -11.31 3.16
C THR A 130 14.10 -11.10 1.67
N MET A 131 15.10 -10.31 1.22
CA MET A 131 15.21 -9.85 -0.16
C MET A 131 16.56 -10.20 -0.79
N SER A 132 17.03 -11.45 -0.64
CA SER A 132 18.17 -12.04 -1.36
C SER A 132 19.30 -11.04 -1.69
N ASP A 133 20.08 -10.62 -0.69
CA ASP A 133 21.19 -9.67 -0.82
C ASP A 133 20.81 -8.25 -1.27
N PHE A 134 19.52 -7.93 -1.26
CA PHE A 134 19.05 -6.59 -1.56
C PHE A 134 19.72 -5.54 -0.66
N THR A 135 20.53 -4.70 -1.27
CA THR A 135 21.19 -3.60 -0.57
C THR A 135 20.35 -2.34 -0.68
N TRP A 136 19.71 -1.96 0.41
CA TRP A 136 19.04 -0.68 0.48
C TRP A 136 20.07 0.43 0.71
N ASN A 137 20.29 1.25 -0.30
CA ASN A 137 21.25 2.34 -0.19
C ASN A 137 20.74 3.47 0.69
N ASP A 138 21.35 3.61 1.87
CA ASP A 138 20.98 4.62 2.87
C ASP A 138 21.51 6.01 2.58
N LYS A 139 22.53 6.10 1.71
CA LYS A 139 23.20 7.36 1.43
C LYS A 139 22.41 8.18 0.40
N ARG A 140 21.39 8.85 0.86
CA ARG A 140 20.66 9.86 0.07
C ARG A 140 21.46 11.13 -0.23
N GLY A 141 22.73 11.18 0.08
CA GLY A 141 23.54 12.39 -0.03
C GLY A 141 24.43 12.45 -1.27
N SER A 142 25.11 11.34 -1.60
CA SER A 142 26.08 11.34 -2.71
C SER A 142 25.49 10.85 -4.03
N ASP A 143 24.53 9.91 -3.98
CA ASP A 143 23.96 9.26 -5.18
C ASP A 143 22.49 9.63 -5.42
N GLY A 144 21.89 10.46 -4.55
CA GLY A 144 20.47 10.80 -4.62
C GLY A 144 19.54 9.62 -4.27
N ALA A 145 18.25 9.79 -4.58
CA ALA A 145 17.25 8.73 -4.58
C ALA A 145 16.80 8.50 -6.03
N PRO A 146 17.55 7.73 -6.83
CA PRO A 146 17.38 7.65 -8.28
C PRO A 146 15.97 7.26 -8.69
N LEU A 147 15.40 6.26 -8.04
CA LEU A 147 14.03 5.84 -8.29
C LEU A 147 13.01 6.97 -8.10
N GLN A 148 13.08 7.70 -6.99
CA GLN A 148 12.14 8.79 -6.73
C GLN A 148 12.27 9.93 -7.72
N MET A 149 13.51 10.27 -8.10
CA MET A 149 13.78 11.31 -9.12
C MET A 149 13.25 10.88 -10.48
N THR A 150 13.51 9.64 -10.88
CA THR A 150 13.05 9.04 -12.15
C THR A 150 11.52 9.04 -12.23
N LEU A 151 10.84 8.53 -11.21
CA LEU A 151 9.39 8.49 -11.21
C LEU A 151 8.75 9.89 -11.22
N ARG A 152 9.33 10.86 -10.51
CA ARG A 152 8.84 12.24 -10.51
C ARG A 152 9.00 12.94 -11.84
N SER A 153 10.14 12.73 -12.51
CA SER A 153 10.48 13.46 -13.73
C SER A 153 9.94 12.82 -15.01
N ARG A 154 9.80 11.50 -15.04
CA ARG A 154 9.49 10.77 -16.29
C ARG A 154 8.10 10.15 -16.30
N LEU A 155 7.68 9.48 -15.21
CA LEU A 155 6.46 8.66 -15.23
C LEU A 155 5.21 9.47 -15.56
N ALA A 156 5.02 10.65 -14.98
CA ALA A 156 3.84 11.47 -15.23
C ALA A 156 3.76 11.95 -16.70
N GLY A 157 4.89 12.35 -17.28
CA GLY A 157 4.95 12.76 -18.68
C GLY A 157 4.76 11.62 -19.68
N TYR A 158 4.99 10.38 -19.24
CA TYR A 158 4.83 9.18 -20.08
C TYR A 158 3.39 8.63 -20.09
N LEU A 159 2.54 9.03 -19.14
CA LEU A 159 1.18 8.51 -19.00
C LEU A 159 0.36 8.56 -20.30
N PRO A 160 0.33 9.65 -21.09
CA PRO A 160 -0.49 9.69 -22.31
C PRO A 160 -0.18 8.57 -23.32
N SER A 161 1.06 8.13 -23.43
CA SER A 161 1.45 7.03 -24.31
C SER A 161 1.32 5.64 -23.68
N LEU A 162 1.32 5.56 -22.35
CA LEU A 162 1.25 4.33 -21.60
C LEU A 162 -0.20 3.85 -21.39
N LEU A 163 -1.13 4.77 -21.07
CA LEU A 163 -2.50 4.43 -20.67
C LEU A 163 -3.29 3.65 -21.72
N PRO A 164 -3.20 3.96 -23.05
CA PRO A 164 -3.86 3.15 -24.09
C PRO A 164 -3.45 1.69 -24.06
N ARG A 165 -2.15 1.44 -23.86
CA ARG A 165 -1.59 0.08 -23.81
C ARG A 165 -2.05 -0.68 -22.57
N ILE A 166 -1.99 -0.03 -21.41
CA ILE A 166 -2.50 -0.60 -20.15
C ILE A 166 -3.99 -0.96 -20.30
N ARG A 167 -4.80 -0.08 -20.89
CA ARG A 167 -6.22 -0.35 -21.10
C ARG A 167 -6.46 -1.54 -22.03
N GLN A 168 -5.70 -1.65 -23.11
CA GLN A 168 -5.77 -2.79 -24.02
C GLN A 168 -5.41 -4.10 -23.31
N ASP A 169 -4.30 -4.11 -22.57
CA ASP A 169 -3.86 -5.27 -21.80
C ASP A 169 -4.89 -5.68 -20.73
N LEU A 170 -5.50 -4.71 -20.05
CA LEU A 170 -6.53 -4.94 -19.04
C LEU A 170 -7.82 -5.51 -19.64
N CYS A 171 -8.26 -4.99 -20.80
CA CYS A 171 -9.42 -5.55 -21.49
C CYS A 171 -9.19 -7.01 -21.85
N ALA A 172 -8.05 -7.32 -22.46
CA ALA A 172 -7.69 -8.71 -22.84
C ALA A 172 -7.60 -9.63 -21.62
N LEU A 173 -7.00 -9.14 -20.51
CA LEU A 173 -6.91 -9.90 -19.26
C LEU A 173 -8.28 -10.19 -18.66
N PHE A 174 -9.16 -9.19 -18.61
CA PHE A 174 -10.51 -9.40 -18.06
C PHE A 174 -11.31 -10.39 -18.89
N ASP A 175 -11.24 -10.31 -20.23
CA ASP A 175 -11.90 -11.30 -21.12
C ASP A 175 -11.37 -12.70 -20.85
N GLN A 176 -10.06 -12.90 -20.84
CA GLN A 176 -9.42 -14.18 -20.57
C GLN A 176 -9.78 -14.72 -19.17
N ARG A 177 -9.79 -13.84 -18.15
CA ARG A 177 -10.09 -14.28 -16.76
C ARG A 177 -11.55 -14.60 -16.56
N LEU A 178 -12.45 -13.84 -17.18
CA LEU A 178 -13.88 -14.15 -17.14
C LEU A 178 -14.17 -15.54 -17.69
N ASP A 179 -13.54 -15.91 -18.81
CA ASP A 179 -13.72 -17.22 -19.41
C ASP A 179 -13.30 -18.38 -18.49
N THR A 180 -12.43 -18.11 -17.51
CA THR A 180 -12.01 -19.11 -16.50
C THR A 180 -12.94 -19.19 -15.29
N LEU A 181 -13.89 -18.25 -15.12
CA LEU A 181 -14.82 -18.25 -14.00
C LEU A 181 -15.99 -19.20 -14.23
N ALA A 182 -16.52 -19.76 -13.15
CA ALA A 182 -17.68 -20.62 -13.21
C ALA A 182 -18.93 -19.84 -13.66
N GLU A 183 -19.59 -20.29 -14.71
CA GLU A 183 -20.88 -19.77 -15.10
C GLU A 183 -21.97 -20.32 -14.18
N VAL A 184 -22.76 -19.44 -13.58
CA VAL A 184 -23.80 -19.78 -12.62
C VAL A 184 -25.22 -19.65 -13.20
N ALA A 185 -25.43 -18.76 -14.15
CA ALA A 185 -26.69 -18.60 -14.89
C ALA A 185 -26.52 -17.64 -16.09
N ASN A 186 -27.05 -17.99 -17.27
CA ASN A 186 -27.30 -17.11 -18.42
C ASN A 186 -26.20 -16.05 -18.68
N GLY A 187 -24.94 -16.45 -18.77
CA GLY A 187 -23.81 -15.55 -18.98
C GLY A 187 -23.34 -14.80 -17.73
N VAL A 188 -23.92 -15.09 -16.56
CA VAL A 188 -23.43 -14.60 -15.26
C VAL A 188 -22.35 -15.54 -14.76
N ARG A 189 -21.19 -14.99 -14.50
CA ARG A 189 -20.02 -15.72 -13.99
C ARG A 189 -19.70 -15.33 -12.56
N GLN A 190 -19.21 -16.28 -11.78
CA GLN A 190 -18.89 -16.09 -10.36
C GLN A 190 -17.41 -16.37 -10.09
N GLY A 191 -16.77 -15.50 -9.33
CA GLY A 191 -15.40 -15.73 -8.90
C GLY A 191 -14.87 -14.71 -7.93
N ALA A 192 -13.68 -15.01 -7.41
CA ALA A 192 -12.95 -14.14 -6.49
C ALA A 192 -12.32 -12.96 -7.26
N ILE A 193 -12.67 -11.74 -6.88
CA ILE A 193 -12.22 -10.54 -7.61
C ILE A 193 -10.77 -10.15 -7.29
N PHE A 194 -10.30 -10.30 -6.04
CA PHE A 194 -8.98 -9.85 -5.64
C PHE A 194 -7.84 -10.45 -6.48
N PRO A 195 -7.79 -11.78 -6.74
CA PRO A 195 -6.74 -12.36 -7.59
C PRO A 195 -6.74 -11.83 -9.03
N ILE A 196 -7.92 -11.48 -9.57
CA ILE A 196 -8.05 -10.90 -10.91
C ILE A 196 -7.43 -9.49 -10.91
N ILE A 197 -7.81 -8.66 -9.95
CA ILE A 197 -7.28 -7.29 -9.84
C ILE A 197 -5.78 -7.29 -9.51
N LEU A 198 -5.32 -8.21 -8.68
CA LEU A 198 -3.89 -8.35 -8.37
C LEU A 198 -3.08 -8.69 -9.63
N GLY A 199 -3.59 -9.61 -10.46
CA GLY A 199 -2.99 -9.95 -11.75
C GLY A 199 -3.00 -8.76 -12.73
N ALA A 200 -4.12 -8.03 -12.79
CA ALA A 200 -4.29 -6.85 -13.63
C ALA A 200 -3.29 -5.74 -13.26
N VAL A 201 -3.17 -5.42 -11.98
CA VAL A 201 -2.22 -4.41 -11.49
C VAL A 201 -0.77 -4.87 -11.70
N ALA A 202 -0.46 -6.15 -11.44
CA ALA A 202 0.87 -6.70 -11.67
C ALA A 202 1.28 -6.59 -13.13
N GLN A 203 0.40 -6.96 -14.06
CA GLN A 203 0.67 -6.85 -15.50
C GLN A 203 0.86 -5.39 -15.94
N SER A 204 -0.03 -4.49 -15.51
CA SER A 204 0.07 -3.05 -15.81
C SER A 204 1.38 -2.45 -15.29
N ASN A 205 1.76 -2.79 -14.06
CA ASN A 205 3.01 -2.32 -13.45
C ASN A 205 4.24 -2.90 -14.16
N ALA A 206 4.21 -4.18 -14.53
CA ALA A 206 5.31 -4.79 -15.27
C ALA A 206 5.49 -4.11 -16.65
N HIS A 207 4.39 -3.80 -17.34
CA HIS A 207 4.43 -3.06 -18.60
C HIS A 207 5.05 -1.66 -18.43
N ALA A 208 4.61 -0.92 -17.42
CA ALA A 208 5.08 0.44 -17.15
C ALA A 208 6.56 0.50 -16.71
N PHE A 209 7.01 -0.50 -15.96
CA PHE A 209 8.31 -0.45 -15.30
C PHE A 209 9.40 -1.26 -16.00
N PHE A 210 9.04 -2.37 -16.64
CA PHE A 210 9.99 -3.35 -17.14
C PHE A 210 9.83 -3.65 -18.64
N GLY A 211 8.79 -3.09 -19.25
CA GLY A 211 8.48 -3.29 -20.66
C GLY A 211 7.52 -4.45 -20.95
N PRO A 212 7.10 -4.57 -22.24
CA PRO A 212 6.03 -5.50 -22.63
C PRO A 212 6.41 -6.98 -22.53
N GLU A 213 7.69 -7.33 -22.63
CA GLU A 213 8.13 -8.73 -22.59
C GLU A 213 7.93 -9.34 -21.20
N LEU A 214 8.43 -8.69 -20.16
CA LEU A 214 8.23 -9.13 -18.78
C LEU A 214 6.77 -9.02 -18.33
N ALA A 215 6.01 -8.06 -18.87
CA ALA A 215 4.57 -7.95 -18.61
C ALA A 215 3.74 -9.12 -19.14
N ARG A 216 4.25 -9.84 -20.15
CA ARG A 216 3.61 -11.02 -20.76
C ARG A 216 4.13 -12.35 -20.22
N ASP A 217 5.17 -12.33 -19.41
CA ASP A 217 5.73 -13.54 -18.79
C ASP A 217 4.96 -13.92 -17.53
N PRO A 218 4.12 -14.99 -17.56
CA PRO A 218 3.32 -15.39 -16.41
C PRO A 218 4.17 -15.93 -15.25
N LYS A 219 5.37 -16.45 -15.54
CA LYS A 219 6.31 -16.91 -14.51
C LYS A 219 6.89 -15.72 -13.75
N PHE A 220 7.29 -14.68 -14.47
CA PHE A 220 7.77 -13.42 -13.89
C PHE A 220 6.71 -12.76 -13.01
N LEU A 221 5.49 -12.57 -13.54
CA LEU A 221 4.38 -11.95 -12.81
C LEU A 221 4.03 -12.73 -11.54
N THR A 222 3.94 -14.07 -11.65
CA THR A 222 3.65 -14.93 -10.49
C THR A 222 4.77 -14.86 -9.45
N ALA A 223 6.03 -14.90 -9.88
CA ALA A 223 7.18 -14.80 -8.99
C ALA A 223 7.24 -13.43 -8.31
N GLY A 224 6.97 -12.35 -9.05
CA GLY A 224 6.93 -10.98 -8.51
C GLY A 224 5.86 -10.78 -7.45
N ILE A 225 4.65 -11.30 -7.65
CA ILE A 225 3.57 -11.28 -6.65
C ILE A 225 3.98 -12.06 -5.40
N LYS A 226 4.43 -13.30 -5.59
CA LYS A 226 4.86 -14.17 -4.48
C LYS A 226 6.05 -13.59 -3.71
N MET A 227 6.98 -12.93 -4.38
CA MET A 227 8.11 -12.29 -3.72
C MET A 227 7.66 -11.26 -2.67
N ILE A 228 6.66 -10.44 -3.00
CA ILE A 228 6.10 -9.46 -2.04
C ILE A 228 5.46 -10.20 -0.85
N GLU A 229 4.62 -11.20 -1.13
CA GLU A 229 3.92 -11.98 -0.12
C GLU A 229 4.90 -12.70 0.82
N HIS A 230 5.90 -13.38 0.26
CA HIS A 230 6.93 -14.09 1.02
C HIS A 230 7.78 -13.14 1.87
N THR A 231 8.20 -11.99 1.30
CA THR A 231 8.94 -10.96 2.04
C THR A 231 8.16 -10.50 3.27
N LEU A 232 6.89 -10.16 3.11
CA LEU A 232 6.04 -9.69 4.22
C LEU A 232 5.86 -10.76 5.30
N ILE A 233 5.66 -12.03 4.91
CA ILE A 233 5.49 -13.14 5.86
C ILE A 233 6.77 -13.41 6.61
N ILE A 234 7.90 -13.53 5.91
CA ILE A 234 9.21 -13.78 6.55
C ILE A 234 9.55 -12.62 7.49
N ALA A 235 9.38 -11.37 7.04
CA ALA A 235 9.64 -10.21 7.87
C ALA A 235 8.79 -10.22 9.15
N GLU A 236 7.51 -10.61 9.05
CA GLU A 236 6.63 -10.69 10.21
C GLU A 236 7.08 -11.80 11.19
N ILE A 237 7.49 -12.96 10.70
CA ILE A 237 8.05 -14.04 11.53
C ILE A 237 9.30 -13.54 12.24
N LEU A 238 10.23 -12.89 11.52
CA LEU A 238 11.49 -12.40 12.08
C LEU A 238 11.28 -11.29 13.13
N ARG A 239 10.21 -10.51 13.02
CA ARG A 239 9.86 -9.49 14.03
C ARG A 239 9.30 -10.07 15.32
N MET A 240 8.88 -11.32 15.32
CA MET A 240 8.36 -12.02 16.50
C MET A 240 9.42 -12.86 17.22
N VAL A 241 10.58 -13.08 16.62
CA VAL A 241 11.67 -13.86 17.22
C VAL A 241 12.80 -12.94 17.70
N PRO A 242 13.61 -13.36 18.69
CA PRO A 242 14.80 -12.63 19.10
C PRO A 242 15.79 -12.43 17.92
N SER A 243 16.40 -11.26 17.86
CA SER A 243 17.26 -10.84 16.72
C SER A 243 18.42 -11.79 16.44
N VAL A 244 18.92 -12.52 17.44
CA VAL A 244 19.97 -13.54 17.30
C VAL A 244 19.57 -14.68 16.34
N PHE A 245 18.28 -14.97 16.23
CA PHE A 245 17.77 -16.01 15.32
C PHE A 245 17.36 -15.45 13.94
N SER A 246 17.32 -14.12 13.78
CA SER A 246 16.81 -13.51 12.54
C SER A 246 17.63 -13.89 11.32
N THR A 247 18.96 -13.93 11.41
CA THR A 247 19.82 -14.26 10.26
C THR A 247 19.68 -15.73 9.83
N PRO A 248 19.88 -16.75 10.71
CA PRO A 248 19.76 -18.14 10.30
C PRO A 248 18.35 -18.51 9.86
N LEU A 249 17.33 -18.02 10.56
CA LEU A 249 15.93 -18.29 10.23
C LEU A 249 15.51 -17.60 8.93
N GLY A 250 15.90 -16.34 8.75
CA GLY A 250 15.62 -15.59 7.53
C GLY A 250 16.23 -16.24 6.30
N LYS A 251 17.51 -16.67 6.39
CA LYS A 251 18.17 -17.41 5.32
C LYS A 251 17.44 -18.72 5.02
N PHE A 252 17.14 -19.52 6.03
CA PHE A 252 16.43 -20.80 5.87
C PHE A 252 15.06 -20.61 5.18
N LEU A 253 14.29 -19.59 5.57
CA LEU A 253 12.98 -19.31 4.98
C LEU A 253 13.11 -18.78 3.55
N SER A 254 14.06 -17.87 3.29
CA SER A 254 14.28 -17.29 1.95
C SER A 254 14.80 -18.33 0.96
N ASP A 255 15.70 -19.23 1.36
CA ASP A 255 16.24 -20.28 0.50
C ASP A 255 15.16 -21.29 0.06
N ARG A 256 14.08 -21.42 0.83
CA ARG A 256 12.92 -22.27 0.49
C ARG A 256 11.90 -21.62 -0.44
N LEU A 257 12.01 -20.33 -0.66
CA LEU A 257 11.05 -19.53 -1.41
C LEU A 257 11.74 -18.89 -2.62
N ASP A 258 11.78 -19.61 -3.74
CA ASP A 258 12.53 -19.23 -4.96
C ASP A 258 12.00 -17.98 -5.70
N SER A 259 10.86 -17.42 -5.31
CA SER A 259 10.21 -16.32 -6.05
C SER A 259 11.07 -15.07 -6.18
N GLY A 260 11.80 -14.68 -5.13
CA GLY A 260 12.72 -13.55 -5.17
C GLY A 260 13.89 -13.77 -6.12
N LYS A 261 14.42 -14.98 -6.17
CA LYS A 261 15.51 -15.37 -7.07
C LYS A 261 15.06 -15.34 -8.53
N VAL A 262 13.90 -15.93 -8.84
CA VAL A 262 13.33 -15.92 -10.20
C VAL A 262 13.16 -14.49 -10.72
N MET A 263 12.58 -13.60 -9.90
CA MET A 263 12.41 -12.21 -10.27
C MET A 263 13.74 -11.48 -10.49
N THR A 264 14.70 -11.65 -9.58
CA THR A 264 16.02 -11.02 -9.66
C THR A 264 16.77 -11.48 -10.90
N GLU A 265 16.74 -12.77 -11.22
CA GLU A 265 17.38 -13.31 -12.42
C GLU A 265 16.74 -12.78 -13.71
N ALA A 266 15.41 -12.69 -13.77
CA ALA A 266 14.71 -12.13 -14.94
C ALA A 266 15.07 -10.66 -15.15
N LEU A 267 15.01 -9.84 -14.09
CA LEU A 267 15.42 -8.43 -14.17
C LEU A 267 16.90 -8.27 -14.51
N THR A 268 17.78 -9.13 -13.97
CA THR A 268 19.22 -9.08 -14.30
C THR A 268 19.46 -9.34 -15.77
N ARG A 269 18.77 -10.32 -16.38
CA ARG A 269 18.86 -10.58 -17.82
C ARG A 269 18.41 -9.38 -18.64
N GLU A 270 17.25 -8.83 -18.29
CA GLU A 270 16.67 -7.68 -19.02
C GLU A 270 17.57 -6.44 -18.90
N VAL A 271 17.98 -6.05 -17.71
CA VAL A 271 18.87 -4.90 -17.50
C VAL A 271 20.21 -5.11 -18.21
N SER A 272 20.79 -6.33 -18.18
CA SER A 272 22.02 -6.63 -18.89
C SER A 272 21.84 -6.52 -20.41
N GLN A 273 20.68 -6.90 -20.96
CA GLN A 273 20.37 -6.70 -22.36
C GLN A 273 20.30 -5.21 -22.71
N ARG A 274 19.64 -4.38 -21.87
CA ARG A 274 19.57 -2.92 -22.10
C ARG A 274 20.95 -2.27 -22.12
N PHE A 275 21.89 -2.73 -21.29
CA PHE A 275 23.28 -2.26 -21.36
C PHE A 275 23.93 -2.61 -22.71
N ARG A 276 23.77 -3.85 -23.19
CA ARG A 276 24.29 -4.25 -24.52
C ARG A 276 23.66 -3.44 -25.64
N ASP A 277 22.34 -3.25 -25.61
CA ASP A 277 21.59 -2.48 -26.60
C ASP A 277 22.08 -1.02 -26.66
N ARG A 278 22.41 -0.42 -25.51
CA ARG A 278 22.98 0.94 -25.46
C ARG A 278 24.38 1.00 -26.09
N GLU A 279 25.24 0.01 -25.90
CA GLU A 279 26.55 -0.04 -26.52
C GLU A 279 26.41 -0.24 -28.05
N LEU A 280 25.57 -1.16 -28.49
CA LEU A 280 25.33 -1.39 -29.93
C LEU A 280 24.76 -0.13 -30.62
N ARG A 281 23.87 0.63 -29.95
CA ARG A 281 23.39 1.93 -30.46
C ARG A 281 24.53 2.94 -30.63
N LYS A 282 25.49 2.98 -29.70
CA LYS A 282 26.69 3.83 -29.84
C LYS A 282 27.59 3.42 -31.00
N GLU A 283 27.60 2.14 -31.33
CA GLU A 283 28.34 1.59 -32.49
C GLU A 283 27.59 1.79 -33.83
N GLY A 284 26.38 2.41 -33.79
CA GLY A 284 25.60 2.74 -34.99
C GLY A 284 24.55 1.71 -35.38
N HIS A 285 24.29 0.70 -34.54
CA HIS A 285 23.21 -0.26 -34.80
C HIS A 285 21.83 0.35 -34.54
N GLU A 286 20.86 0.10 -35.42
CA GLU A 286 19.47 0.54 -35.30
C GLU A 286 18.70 -0.36 -34.29
N ILE A 287 18.85 -0.11 -33.02
CA ILE A 287 18.10 -0.81 -31.94
C ILE A 287 17.10 0.17 -31.35
N PRO A 288 15.78 -0.16 -31.34
CA PRO A 288 14.74 0.69 -30.79
C PRO A 288 15.02 1.02 -29.29
N GLU A 289 14.89 2.30 -28.97
CA GLU A 289 14.96 2.72 -27.57
C GLU A 289 13.66 2.38 -26.85
N GLN A 290 13.78 1.72 -25.72
CA GLN A 290 12.64 1.45 -24.86
C GLN A 290 12.33 2.68 -24.00
N ASN A 291 11.07 2.84 -23.62
CA ASN A 291 10.65 3.96 -22.80
C ASN A 291 9.93 3.44 -21.55
N ASP A 292 10.71 2.94 -20.60
CA ASP A 292 10.26 2.33 -19.36
C ASP A 292 11.17 2.72 -18.18
N CYS A 293 10.85 2.24 -16.99
CA CYS A 293 11.58 2.61 -15.78
C CYS A 293 13.04 2.11 -15.80
N ILE A 294 13.35 1.03 -16.52
CA ILE A 294 14.73 0.54 -16.68
C ILE A 294 15.58 1.62 -17.36
N GLU A 295 15.15 2.07 -18.56
CA GLU A 295 15.87 3.10 -19.32
C GLU A 295 15.96 4.41 -18.54
N TRP A 296 14.87 4.83 -17.88
CA TRP A 296 14.87 6.07 -17.10
C TRP A 296 15.83 6.04 -15.90
N ILE A 297 15.96 4.91 -15.19
CA ILE A 297 16.93 4.75 -14.11
C ILE A 297 18.35 4.76 -14.65
N MET A 298 18.59 4.10 -15.78
CA MET A 298 19.90 4.12 -16.46
C MET A 298 20.30 5.55 -16.86
N ASP A 299 19.36 6.38 -17.35
CA ASP A 299 19.60 7.77 -17.71
C ASP A 299 19.96 8.66 -16.52
N HIS A 300 19.38 8.37 -15.34
CA HIS A 300 19.67 9.09 -14.10
C HIS A 300 20.94 8.61 -13.39
N SER A 301 21.60 7.59 -13.94
CA SER A 301 22.87 7.10 -13.41
C SER A 301 23.97 8.17 -13.47
N PRO A 302 24.72 8.43 -12.39
CA PRO A 302 25.75 9.44 -12.37
C PRO A 302 26.86 9.16 -13.40
N ARG A 303 27.21 10.14 -14.23
CA ARG A 303 28.22 9.97 -15.29
C ARG A 303 29.61 9.61 -14.74
N HIS A 304 29.98 10.15 -13.58
CA HIS A 304 31.28 9.91 -12.95
C HIS A 304 31.37 8.56 -12.22
N LYS A 305 30.24 7.94 -11.89
CA LYS A 305 30.16 6.62 -11.25
C LYS A 305 28.88 5.92 -11.68
N PRO A 306 28.87 5.36 -12.90
CA PRO A 306 27.68 4.70 -13.43
C PRO A 306 27.23 3.53 -12.56
N TRP A 307 25.92 3.37 -12.43
CA TRP A 307 25.36 2.23 -11.71
C TRP A 307 25.45 0.98 -12.58
N GLY A 308 25.88 -0.11 -11.94
CA GLY A 308 25.90 -1.43 -12.56
C GLY A 308 24.52 -2.11 -12.51
N VAL A 309 24.42 -3.22 -13.19
CA VAL A 309 23.21 -4.05 -13.32
C VAL A 309 22.53 -4.31 -11.96
N THR A 310 23.29 -4.79 -10.98
CA THR A 310 22.76 -5.11 -9.63
C THR A 310 22.09 -3.92 -8.97
N ARG A 311 22.69 -2.72 -9.08
CA ARG A 311 22.09 -1.52 -8.49
C ARG A 311 20.75 -1.17 -9.14
N ILE A 312 20.66 -1.24 -10.46
CA ILE A 312 19.43 -0.95 -11.20
C ILE A 312 18.36 -1.97 -10.85
N VAL A 313 18.70 -3.26 -10.82
CA VAL A 313 17.77 -4.33 -10.40
C VAL A 313 17.20 -4.08 -9.01
N HIS A 314 18.01 -3.63 -8.04
CA HIS A 314 17.52 -3.31 -6.70
C HIS A 314 16.53 -2.12 -6.71
N GLU A 315 16.74 -1.09 -7.51
CA GLU A 315 15.78 0.02 -7.65
C GLU A 315 14.46 -0.46 -8.28
N LEU A 316 14.53 -1.35 -9.27
CA LEU A 316 13.35 -1.96 -9.92
C LEU A 316 12.54 -2.85 -8.96
N ILE A 317 13.21 -3.65 -8.12
CA ILE A 317 12.57 -4.44 -7.07
C ILE A 317 11.88 -3.52 -6.07
N ALA A 318 12.47 -2.39 -5.71
CA ALA A 318 11.88 -1.44 -4.78
C ALA A 318 10.59 -0.80 -5.34
N VAL A 319 10.55 -0.42 -6.64
CA VAL A 319 9.31 0.12 -7.24
C VAL A 319 8.22 -0.94 -7.33
N TRP A 320 8.57 -2.16 -7.69
CA TRP A 320 7.63 -3.28 -7.75
C TRP A 320 6.98 -3.54 -6.40
N PHE A 321 7.80 -3.64 -5.34
CA PHE A 321 7.33 -3.89 -3.99
C PHE A 321 6.32 -2.84 -3.51
N GLY A 322 6.58 -1.57 -3.80
CA GLY A 322 5.73 -0.45 -3.37
C GLY A 322 4.44 -0.27 -4.18
N SER A 323 4.25 -0.96 -5.32
CA SER A 323 3.22 -0.61 -6.29
C SER A 323 2.09 -1.65 -6.43
N VAL A 324 2.36 -2.95 -6.29
CA VAL A 324 1.39 -4.00 -6.69
C VAL A 324 0.25 -4.16 -5.68
N HIS A 325 0.54 -4.56 -4.44
CA HIS A 325 -0.50 -4.92 -3.46
C HIS A 325 -1.32 -3.72 -2.98
N ILE A 326 -0.68 -2.54 -2.86
CA ILE A 326 -1.34 -1.31 -2.41
C ILE A 326 -2.40 -0.88 -3.44
N ALA A 327 -2.03 -0.80 -4.71
CA ALA A 327 -2.96 -0.42 -5.78
C ALA A 327 -4.08 -1.46 -5.94
N SER A 328 -3.77 -2.75 -5.86
CA SER A 328 -4.76 -3.82 -5.93
C SER A 328 -5.77 -3.77 -4.79
N THR A 329 -5.32 -3.54 -3.56
CA THR A 329 -6.19 -3.40 -2.39
C THR A 329 -7.11 -2.18 -2.52
N THR A 330 -6.56 -1.04 -2.98
CA THR A 330 -7.35 0.18 -3.21
C THR A 330 -8.40 -0.02 -4.30
N ALA A 331 -8.03 -0.64 -5.42
CA ALA A 331 -8.97 -0.93 -6.50
C ALA A 331 -10.08 -1.89 -6.05
N CYS A 332 -9.74 -2.92 -5.27
CA CYS A 332 -10.75 -3.84 -4.73
C CYS A 332 -11.71 -3.17 -3.73
N ALA A 333 -11.21 -2.25 -2.89
CA ALA A 333 -12.08 -1.48 -1.99
C ALA A 333 -13.09 -0.66 -2.81
N ALA A 334 -12.62 0.05 -3.83
CA ALA A 334 -13.48 0.80 -4.73
C ALA A 334 -14.50 -0.09 -5.48
N ILE A 335 -14.12 -1.30 -5.91
CA ILE A 335 -15.05 -2.26 -6.52
C ILE A 335 -16.12 -2.74 -5.53
N PHE A 336 -15.76 -2.97 -4.28
CA PHE A 336 -16.73 -3.34 -3.25
C PHE A 336 -17.71 -2.20 -2.99
N ASP A 337 -17.23 -0.96 -2.93
CA ASP A 337 -18.08 0.22 -2.76
C ASP A 337 -19.00 0.44 -3.99
N LEU A 338 -18.54 0.15 -5.23
CA LEU A 338 -19.42 0.11 -6.41
C LEU A 338 -20.53 -0.93 -6.30
N CYS A 339 -20.23 -2.10 -5.72
CA CYS A 339 -21.23 -3.13 -5.50
C CYS A 339 -22.23 -2.77 -4.39
N ASP A 340 -21.80 -2.04 -3.37
CA ASP A 340 -22.64 -1.56 -2.27
C ASP A 340 -23.52 -0.36 -2.68
N HIS A 341 -23.08 0.40 -3.68
CA HIS A 341 -23.71 1.63 -4.18
C HIS A 341 -24.00 1.55 -5.68
N PRO A 342 -24.84 0.59 -6.12
CA PRO A 342 -25.11 0.37 -7.54
C PRO A 342 -25.77 1.59 -8.23
N GLU A 343 -26.41 2.46 -7.46
CA GLU A 343 -27.03 3.72 -7.94
C GLU A 343 -26.02 4.69 -8.55
N PHE A 344 -24.72 4.57 -8.22
CA PHE A 344 -23.69 5.45 -8.77
C PHE A 344 -23.02 4.87 -10.01
N VAL A 345 -23.21 3.58 -10.29
CA VAL A 345 -22.53 2.91 -11.42
C VAL A 345 -22.89 3.54 -12.74
N ASP A 346 -24.18 3.83 -12.98
CA ASP A 346 -24.62 4.45 -14.24
C ASP A 346 -24.16 5.91 -14.39
N ILE A 347 -24.06 6.65 -13.29
CA ILE A 347 -23.48 8.00 -13.29
C ILE A 347 -22.03 7.96 -13.74
N LEU A 348 -21.23 7.06 -13.16
CA LEU A 348 -19.82 6.92 -13.53
C LEU A 348 -19.62 6.36 -14.94
N ARG A 349 -20.52 5.48 -15.42
CA ARG A 349 -20.51 5.03 -16.82
C ARG A 349 -20.72 6.18 -17.80
N GLN A 350 -21.70 7.03 -17.52
CA GLN A 350 -22.00 8.20 -18.37
C GLN A 350 -20.83 9.19 -18.37
N GLU A 351 -20.16 9.40 -17.22
CA GLU A 351 -18.97 10.22 -17.17
C GLU A 351 -17.86 9.65 -18.06
N VAL A 352 -17.56 8.34 -17.97
CA VAL A 352 -16.54 7.68 -18.79
C VAL A 352 -16.90 7.75 -20.28
N SER A 353 -18.17 7.51 -20.62
CA SER A 353 -18.65 7.53 -22.02
C SER A 353 -18.61 8.92 -22.61
N HIS A 354 -19.03 9.95 -21.86
CA HIS A 354 -19.01 11.34 -22.30
C HIS A 354 -17.58 11.87 -22.49
N THR A 355 -16.69 11.55 -21.55
CA THR A 355 -15.29 11.97 -21.60
C THR A 355 -14.54 11.28 -22.74
N GLY A 356 -14.76 10.00 -22.94
CA GLY A 356 -14.06 9.17 -23.92
C GLY A 356 -12.62 8.86 -23.52
N TRP A 357 -12.17 7.68 -23.91
CA TRP A 357 -10.83 7.19 -23.54
C TRP A 357 -9.69 7.98 -24.19
N GLU A 358 -9.88 8.55 -25.37
CA GLU A 358 -8.85 9.36 -26.03
C GLU A 358 -8.52 10.62 -25.24
N ALA A 359 -9.55 11.34 -24.77
CA ALA A 359 -9.35 12.52 -23.92
C ALA A 359 -8.74 12.15 -22.58
N PHE A 360 -9.18 11.01 -21.98
CA PHE A 360 -8.59 10.47 -20.76
C PHE A 360 -7.09 10.20 -20.94
N ASP A 361 -6.70 9.50 -22.00
CA ASP A 361 -5.30 9.17 -22.28
C ASP A 361 -4.46 10.44 -22.48
N LYS A 362 -4.93 11.39 -23.30
CA LYS A 362 -4.25 12.69 -23.53
C LYS A 362 -4.03 13.50 -22.25
N SER A 363 -4.97 13.41 -21.29
CA SER A 363 -4.85 14.08 -20.00
C SER A 363 -3.86 13.40 -19.04
N GLY A 364 -3.29 12.25 -19.40
CA GLY A 364 -2.54 11.41 -18.49
C GLY A 364 -3.40 10.83 -17.36
N GLY A 365 -4.70 10.62 -17.62
CA GLY A 365 -5.65 10.05 -16.66
C GLY A 365 -6.12 11.03 -15.57
N GLN A 366 -5.91 12.35 -15.75
CA GLN A 366 -6.22 13.35 -14.73
C GLN A 366 -7.66 13.89 -14.80
N ILE A 367 -8.44 13.47 -15.77
CA ILE A 367 -9.86 13.79 -15.90
C ILE A 367 -10.73 12.67 -15.32
N LEU A 368 -12.03 12.80 -15.30
CA LEU A 368 -13.06 12.01 -14.61
C LEU A 368 -13.23 12.44 -13.13
N PRO A 369 -13.72 13.66 -12.90
CA PRO A 369 -13.83 14.23 -11.54
C PRO A 369 -14.83 13.51 -10.64
N LEU A 370 -15.89 12.90 -11.18
CA LEU A 370 -16.84 12.11 -10.39
C LEU A 370 -16.20 10.79 -9.95
N MET A 371 -15.44 10.14 -10.85
CA MET A 371 -14.67 8.95 -10.53
C MET A 371 -13.56 9.27 -9.50
N ASP A 372 -12.88 10.42 -9.61
CA ASP A 372 -11.93 10.89 -8.61
C ASP A 372 -12.56 11.03 -7.23
N SER A 373 -13.72 11.68 -7.17
CA SER A 373 -14.45 11.87 -5.91
C SER A 373 -14.92 10.54 -5.32
N PHE A 374 -15.43 9.63 -6.17
CA PHE A 374 -15.79 8.28 -5.77
C PHE A 374 -14.60 7.54 -5.15
N MET A 375 -13.44 7.51 -5.83
CA MET A 375 -12.22 6.86 -5.35
C MET A 375 -11.72 7.49 -4.06
N LYS A 376 -11.83 8.80 -3.93
CA LYS A 376 -11.40 9.55 -2.75
C LYS A 376 -12.30 9.24 -1.55
N GLU A 377 -13.62 9.14 -1.75
CA GLU A 377 -14.56 8.74 -0.72
C GLU A 377 -14.38 7.28 -0.30
N SER A 378 -14.17 6.38 -1.26
CA SER A 378 -13.81 4.99 -0.98
C SER A 378 -12.55 4.90 -0.10
N ALA A 379 -11.48 5.62 -0.46
CA ALA A 379 -10.24 5.65 0.30
C ALA A 379 -10.37 6.36 1.66
N ARG A 380 -11.30 7.31 1.81
CA ARG A 380 -11.61 7.96 3.08
C ARG A 380 -12.19 6.97 4.09
N LEU A 381 -13.15 6.15 3.64
CA LEU A 381 -13.84 5.18 4.49
C LEU A 381 -13.08 3.85 4.61
N ASN A 382 -12.43 3.41 3.53
CA ASN A 382 -11.72 2.14 3.45
C ASN A 382 -10.23 2.33 3.11
N PRO A 383 -9.46 3.11 3.93
CA PRO A 383 -8.03 3.25 3.69
C PRO A 383 -7.33 1.91 3.88
N ILE A 384 -6.32 1.66 3.05
CA ILE A 384 -5.52 0.42 3.14
C ILE A 384 -4.68 0.34 4.41
N GLU A 385 -4.43 1.47 5.06
CA GLU A 385 -3.66 1.56 6.29
C GLU A 385 -4.25 2.60 7.24
N SER A 386 -4.22 2.29 8.53
CA SER A 386 -4.77 3.18 9.58
C SER A 386 -3.85 4.33 9.92
N VAL A 387 -2.58 4.27 9.52
CA VAL A 387 -1.55 5.27 9.83
C VAL A 387 -0.89 5.78 8.55
N SER A 388 -0.38 7.01 8.60
CA SER A 388 0.42 7.62 7.54
C SER A 388 1.61 8.36 8.16
N SER A 389 2.41 9.05 7.33
CA SER A 389 3.57 9.86 7.77
C SER A 389 4.51 9.10 8.72
N ARG A 390 4.63 7.78 8.54
CA ARG A 390 5.40 6.89 9.41
C ARG A 390 6.87 7.26 9.43
N ARG A 391 7.46 7.41 10.65
CA ARG A 391 8.88 7.62 10.87
C ARG A 391 9.34 6.81 12.07
N LYS A 392 10.55 6.25 11.98
CA LYS A 392 11.26 5.72 13.15
C LYS A 392 12.06 6.85 13.80
N VAL A 393 11.95 6.98 15.10
CA VAL A 393 12.73 7.96 15.88
C VAL A 393 14.15 7.42 16.06
N LEU A 394 15.14 8.14 15.50
CA LEU A 394 16.56 7.80 15.60
C LEU A 394 17.28 8.66 16.65
N ARG A 395 16.77 9.86 16.93
CA ARG A 395 17.23 10.78 17.97
C ARG A 395 16.03 11.38 18.68
N PRO A 396 16.14 11.78 19.94
CA PRO A 396 15.04 12.44 20.65
C PRO A 396 14.49 13.61 19.82
N PHE A 397 13.16 13.69 19.74
CA PHE A 397 12.49 14.75 18.99
C PHE A 397 11.34 15.31 19.83
N GLY A 398 11.27 16.65 19.92
CA GLY A 398 10.22 17.37 20.62
C GLY A 398 9.30 18.09 19.64
N PHE A 399 8.01 17.86 19.77
CA PHE A 399 6.99 18.64 19.07
C PHE A 399 6.83 20.03 19.71
N SER A 400 6.28 20.97 18.95
CA SER A 400 6.06 22.36 19.41
C SER A 400 5.12 22.49 20.61
N ASP A 401 4.36 21.46 20.95
CA ASP A 401 3.50 21.37 22.12
C ASP A 401 4.18 20.79 23.38
N GLY A 402 5.47 20.46 23.28
CA GLY A 402 6.23 19.83 24.36
C GLY A 402 6.16 18.30 24.38
N THR A 403 5.39 17.65 23.50
CA THR A 403 5.38 16.18 23.39
C THR A 403 6.74 15.69 22.93
N MET A 404 7.34 14.77 23.71
CA MET A 404 8.66 14.18 23.41
C MET A 404 8.52 12.76 22.93
N VAL A 405 9.29 12.38 21.90
CA VAL A 405 9.42 11.01 21.40
C VAL A 405 10.87 10.54 21.50
N GLN A 406 11.08 9.28 21.80
CA GLN A 406 12.38 8.71 22.12
C GLN A 406 12.91 7.78 21.02
N PRO A 407 14.23 7.60 20.90
CA PRO A 407 14.80 6.63 19.98
C PRO A 407 14.22 5.24 20.17
N GLY A 408 13.83 4.61 19.06
CA GLY A 408 13.15 3.32 19.03
C GLY A 408 11.64 3.39 18.90
N ASP A 409 11.02 4.51 19.28
CA ASP A 409 9.61 4.76 19.02
C ASP A 409 9.34 4.97 17.52
N TRP A 410 8.08 4.83 17.15
CA TRP A 410 7.59 5.29 15.85
C TRP A 410 6.68 6.49 16.03
N VAL A 411 6.73 7.41 15.08
CA VAL A 411 5.80 8.53 14.97
C VAL A 411 5.00 8.36 13.69
N CYS A 412 3.68 8.50 13.80
CA CYS A 412 2.76 8.39 12.67
C CYS A 412 1.62 9.42 12.81
N SER A 413 0.94 9.69 11.72
CA SER A 413 -0.40 10.29 11.75
C SER A 413 -1.48 9.20 11.74
N ALA A 414 -2.73 9.56 12.08
CA ALA A 414 -3.87 8.64 12.20
C ALA A 414 -4.97 8.95 11.14
N PRO A 415 -4.71 8.88 9.81
CA PRO A 415 -5.64 9.32 8.78
C PRO A 415 -6.99 8.61 8.83
N ARG A 416 -7.03 7.29 9.13
CA ARG A 416 -8.29 6.56 9.23
C ARG A 416 -9.23 7.15 10.28
N ALA A 417 -8.69 7.49 11.44
CA ALA A 417 -9.46 8.09 12.52
C ALA A 417 -9.82 9.55 12.20
N MET A 418 -8.88 10.32 11.65
CA MET A 418 -9.12 11.70 11.22
C MET A 418 -10.20 11.79 10.13
N ASN A 419 -10.21 10.86 9.18
CA ASN A 419 -11.19 10.80 8.09
C ASN A 419 -12.60 10.41 8.52
N ARG A 420 -12.77 9.94 9.76
CA ARG A 420 -14.06 9.59 10.38
C ARG A 420 -14.46 10.53 11.52
N ASN A 421 -13.73 11.63 11.68
CA ASN A 421 -14.04 12.61 12.72
C ASN A 421 -15.27 13.46 12.29
N PRO A 422 -16.40 13.41 13.03
CA PRO A 422 -17.60 14.15 12.67
C PRO A 422 -17.44 15.68 12.78
N ASN A 423 -16.44 16.15 13.53
CA ASN A 423 -16.11 17.58 13.60
C ASN A 423 -15.40 18.09 12.33
N THR A 424 -14.83 17.19 11.53
CA THR A 424 -14.13 17.53 10.29
C THR A 424 -14.95 17.18 9.05
N TRP A 425 -15.74 16.11 9.14
CA TRP A 425 -16.49 15.56 8.02
C TRP A 425 -17.97 15.47 8.35
N SER A 426 -18.82 16.18 7.60
CA SER A 426 -20.27 16.02 7.72
C SER A 426 -20.66 14.58 7.38
N LYS A 427 -21.51 13.95 8.20
CA LYS A 427 -21.91 12.54 8.01
C LYS A 427 -20.69 11.63 7.78
N ALA A 428 -19.74 11.69 8.73
CA ALA A 428 -18.39 11.12 8.59
C ALA A 428 -18.36 9.61 8.25
N ASP A 429 -19.35 8.84 8.68
CA ASP A 429 -19.45 7.39 8.44
C ASP A 429 -20.30 6.99 7.23
N GLU A 430 -20.96 7.97 6.57
CA GLU A 430 -21.75 7.73 5.37
C GLU A 430 -20.91 7.91 4.10
N PHE A 431 -21.18 7.07 3.08
CA PHE A 431 -20.55 7.18 1.77
C PHE A 431 -21.26 8.22 0.89
N HIS A 432 -20.51 9.23 0.44
CA HIS A 432 -21.05 10.30 -0.40
C HIS A 432 -20.16 10.56 -1.61
N ILE A 433 -20.55 10.02 -2.76
CA ILE A 433 -19.77 10.09 -4.00
C ILE A 433 -19.38 11.52 -4.42
N PHE A 434 -20.22 12.50 -4.13
CA PHE A 434 -19.98 13.90 -4.56
C PHE A 434 -19.32 14.78 -3.49
N ARG A 435 -18.88 14.18 -2.37
CA ARG A 435 -18.23 14.92 -1.27
C ARG A 435 -17.08 15.82 -1.74
N PHE A 436 -16.32 15.38 -2.72
CA PHE A 436 -15.16 16.06 -3.23
C PHE A 436 -15.36 16.75 -4.59
N VAL A 437 -16.56 16.72 -5.16
CA VAL A 437 -16.85 17.36 -6.45
C VAL A 437 -17.13 18.83 -6.23
N LYS A 438 -16.47 19.70 -7.01
CA LYS A 438 -16.78 21.13 -7.00
C LYS A 438 -18.19 21.37 -7.53
N PRO A 439 -18.95 22.34 -6.95
CA PRO A 439 -20.32 22.64 -7.41
C PRO A 439 -20.44 22.89 -8.91
N GLU A 440 -19.47 23.59 -9.50
CA GLU A 440 -19.47 23.94 -10.92
C GLU A 440 -19.30 22.69 -11.80
N ILE A 441 -18.47 21.73 -11.36
CA ILE A 441 -18.27 20.44 -12.05
C ILE A 441 -19.55 19.61 -11.98
N LEU A 442 -20.21 19.58 -10.82
CA LEU A 442 -21.47 18.86 -10.65
C LEU A 442 -22.57 19.46 -11.50
N GLN A 443 -22.70 20.79 -11.54
CA GLN A 443 -23.64 21.50 -12.41
C GLN A 443 -23.39 21.21 -13.89
N HIS A 444 -22.11 21.20 -14.32
CA HIS A 444 -21.76 20.80 -15.68
C HIS A 444 -22.11 19.33 -15.95
N ALA A 445 -21.84 18.43 -15.02
CA ALA A 445 -22.16 17.01 -15.18
C ALA A 445 -23.66 16.76 -15.35
N GLN A 446 -24.52 17.58 -14.75
CA GLN A 446 -25.96 17.49 -14.92
C GLN A 446 -26.44 17.76 -16.36
N THR A 447 -25.62 18.39 -17.20
CA THR A 447 -25.96 18.65 -18.61
C THR A 447 -25.84 17.41 -19.49
N TYR A 448 -25.08 16.38 -19.08
CA TYR A 448 -24.84 15.17 -19.87
C TYR A 448 -25.09 13.86 -19.11
N ILE A 449 -25.33 13.89 -17.80
CA ILE A 449 -25.63 12.70 -16.99
C ILE A 449 -27.12 12.69 -16.63
N GLU A 450 -27.84 11.70 -17.16
CA GLU A 450 -29.25 11.50 -16.84
C GLU A 450 -29.45 11.07 -15.37
N GLY A 451 -30.47 11.60 -14.73
CA GLY A 451 -30.84 11.26 -13.35
C GLY A 451 -29.94 11.86 -12.27
N LEU A 452 -28.97 12.69 -12.64
CA LEU A 452 -28.14 13.44 -11.70
C LEU A 452 -28.92 14.69 -11.23
N SER A 453 -29.75 14.54 -10.17
CA SER A 453 -30.45 15.65 -9.57
C SER A 453 -29.81 16.09 -8.26
N SER A 454 -29.68 17.39 -8.04
CA SER A 454 -29.12 17.97 -6.82
C SER A 454 -29.88 17.64 -5.53
N GLU A 455 -31.16 17.25 -5.65
CA GLU A 455 -32.03 16.95 -4.50
C GLU A 455 -31.69 15.58 -3.84
N LYS A 456 -31.08 14.65 -4.58
CA LYS A 456 -30.76 13.33 -4.09
C LYS A 456 -29.35 13.21 -3.49
N PHE A 457 -28.50 14.19 -3.73
CA PHE A 457 -27.07 14.09 -3.41
C PHE A 457 -26.64 15.16 -2.42
N MET A 458 -25.71 14.78 -1.55
CA MET A 458 -25.13 15.70 -0.58
C MET A 458 -24.43 16.86 -1.30
N ILE A 459 -24.61 18.07 -0.77
CA ILE A 459 -23.86 19.24 -1.24
C ILE A 459 -22.37 18.99 -1.00
N PRO A 460 -21.49 19.22 -2.01
CA PRO A 460 -20.05 19.09 -1.84
C PRO A 460 -19.52 19.93 -0.68
N GLU A 461 -18.56 19.38 0.06
CA GLU A 461 -17.95 20.12 1.15
C GLU A 461 -17.06 21.25 0.60
N ALA A 462 -17.33 22.48 1.00
CA ALA A 462 -16.58 23.64 0.55
C ALA A 462 -15.09 23.51 0.89
N GLY A 463 -14.22 23.88 -0.05
CA GLY A 463 -12.77 23.86 0.12
C GLY A 463 -12.10 22.49 0.01
N LYS A 464 -12.84 21.41 -0.18
CA LYS A 464 -12.25 20.08 -0.46
C LYS A 464 -11.93 19.94 -1.95
N SER A 465 -10.75 19.41 -2.26
CA SER A 465 -10.34 19.15 -3.65
C SER A 465 -10.96 17.85 -4.18
N SER A 466 -11.46 17.89 -5.41
CA SER A 466 -11.99 16.72 -6.09
C SER A 466 -10.90 15.76 -6.58
N SER A 467 -9.71 16.24 -6.88
CA SER A 467 -8.64 15.38 -7.40
C SER A 467 -8.20 14.35 -6.37
N TYR A 468 -8.22 13.08 -6.77
CA TYR A 468 -7.74 11.98 -5.92
C TYR A 468 -6.23 12.07 -5.67
N THR A 469 -5.46 12.69 -6.58
CA THR A 469 -4.00 12.85 -6.49
C THR A 469 -3.56 14.07 -5.69
N ASP A 470 -4.49 14.95 -5.28
CA ASP A 470 -4.18 16.12 -4.46
C ASP A 470 -3.69 15.69 -3.06
N LEU A 471 -2.75 16.47 -2.54
CA LEU A 471 -2.13 16.24 -1.23
C LEU A 471 -2.68 17.20 -0.15
N THR A 472 -3.48 18.18 -0.53
CA THR A 472 -4.00 19.19 0.39
C THR A 472 -5.00 18.54 1.36
N ASP A 473 -4.65 18.56 2.64
CA ASP A 473 -5.42 17.93 3.72
C ASP A 473 -5.81 16.46 3.46
N TRP A 474 -4.96 15.76 2.69
CA TRP A 474 -5.18 14.39 2.25
C TRP A 474 -3.91 13.53 2.42
N GLN A 475 -4.02 12.39 3.11
CA GLN A 475 -2.88 11.59 3.53
C GLN A 475 -2.77 10.22 2.83
N GLN A 476 -3.67 9.89 1.92
CA GLN A 476 -3.66 8.60 1.21
C GLN A 476 -2.34 8.34 0.48
N TRP A 477 -1.74 9.39 -0.03
CA TRP A 477 -0.48 9.35 -0.77
C TRP A 477 0.74 9.68 0.09
N GLY A 478 0.61 9.70 1.42
CA GLY A 478 1.62 10.27 2.30
C GLY A 478 1.65 11.78 2.25
N THR A 479 2.61 12.39 2.95
CA THR A 479 2.70 13.83 3.13
C THR A 479 4.10 14.37 2.80
N GLY A 480 4.20 15.67 2.50
CA GLY A 480 5.44 16.37 2.31
C GLY A 480 6.37 15.76 1.26
N LYS A 481 7.65 15.73 1.54
CA LYS A 481 8.69 15.19 0.66
C LYS A 481 8.60 13.67 0.48
N ALA A 482 7.91 12.99 1.38
CA ALA A 482 7.71 11.53 1.36
C ALA A 482 6.42 11.11 0.66
N SER A 483 5.67 12.05 0.06
CA SER A 483 4.48 11.75 -0.71
C SER A 483 4.78 10.82 -1.90
N CYS A 484 3.79 9.98 -2.24
CA CYS A 484 3.91 8.99 -3.31
C CYS A 484 4.24 9.66 -4.66
N THR A 485 5.34 9.25 -5.26
CA THR A 485 5.79 9.77 -6.57
C THR A 485 5.00 9.16 -7.73
N GLY A 486 4.41 7.97 -7.53
CA GLY A 486 3.62 7.27 -8.53
C GLY A 486 2.11 7.53 -8.45
N ARG A 487 1.64 8.49 -7.65
CA ARG A 487 0.21 8.70 -7.41
C ARG A 487 -0.62 8.99 -8.67
N TRP A 488 -0.07 9.72 -9.63
CA TRP A 488 -0.74 10.00 -10.92
C TRP A 488 -0.94 8.73 -11.73
N TYR A 489 0.11 7.92 -11.84
CA TYR A 489 0.05 6.61 -12.49
C TYR A 489 -0.95 5.69 -11.78
N ALA A 490 -0.84 5.54 -10.47
CA ALA A 490 -1.72 4.66 -9.69
C ALA A 490 -3.19 5.09 -9.77
N SER A 491 -3.47 6.40 -9.70
CA SER A 491 -4.82 6.93 -9.88
C SER A 491 -5.36 6.60 -11.28
N ALA A 492 -4.58 6.86 -12.33
CA ALA A 492 -4.97 6.58 -13.70
C ALA A 492 -5.22 5.08 -13.95
N ALA A 493 -4.33 4.21 -13.43
CA ALA A 493 -4.48 2.76 -13.56
C ALA A 493 -5.75 2.24 -12.85
N ILE A 494 -6.06 2.74 -11.65
CA ILE A 494 -7.29 2.38 -10.93
C ILE A 494 -8.52 2.89 -11.69
N LYS A 495 -8.50 4.11 -12.23
CA LYS A 495 -9.59 4.63 -13.06
C LYS A 495 -9.84 3.77 -14.30
N ILE A 496 -8.78 3.28 -14.97
CA ILE A 496 -8.93 2.36 -16.09
C ILE A 496 -9.58 1.04 -15.62
N ILE A 497 -9.11 0.45 -14.53
CA ILE A 497 -9.68 -0.78 -13.98
C ILE A 497 -11.18 -0.59 -13.70
N LEU A 498 -11.54 0.45 -12.97
CA LEU A 498 -12.94 0.73 -12.64
C LEU A 498 -13.76 1.06 -13.90
N GLY A 499 -13.26 1.94 -14.76
CA GLY A 499 -13.94 2.35 -15.98
C GLY A 499 -14.19 1.17 -16.93
N VAL A 500 -13.19 0.30 -17.15
CA VAL A 500 -13.35 -0.91 -17.97
C VAL A 500 -14.36 -1.86 -17.33
N LEU A 501 -14.29 -2.07 -16.00
CA LEU A 501 -15.25 -2.94 -15.31
C LEU A 501 -16.67 -2.43 -15.45
N ILE A 502 -16.95 -1.18 -15.12
CA ILE A 502 -18.33 -0.65 -15.12
C ILE A 502 -18.90 -0.48 -16.53
N THR A 503 -18.07 -0.21 -17.54
CA THR A 503 -18.56 -0.04 -18.92
C THR A 503 -18.82 -1.38 -19.60
N ARG A 504 -18.06 -2.43 -19.28
CA ARG A 504 -18.15 -3.73 -19.96
C ARG A 504 -18.95 -4.78 -19.19
N TYR A 505 -19.12 -4.60 -17.86
CA TYR A 505 -19.75 -5.62 -17.01
C TYR A 505 -20.73 -5.00 -16.03
N ASP A 506 -21.76 -5.80 -15.70
CA ASP A 506 -22.57 -5.60 -14.51
C ASP A 506 -21.96 -6.46 -13.41
N ILE A 507 -21.67 -5.84 -12.26
CA ILE A 507 -21.00 -6.48 -11.13
C ILE A 507 -21.85 -6.43 -9.87
N LYS A 508 -21.88 -7.53 -9.09
CA LYS A 508 -22.57 -7.58 -7.80
C LYS A 508 -21.79 -8.48 -6.83
N LEU A 509 -21.86 -8.20 -5.54
CA LEU A 509 -21.37 -9.12 -4.52
C LEU A 509 -22.25 -10.38 -4.45
N VAL A 510 -21.62 -11.54 -4.32
CA VAL A 510 -22.36 -12.82 -4.07
C VAL A 510 -23.03 -12.77 -2.70
N ASN A 511 -22.33 -12.26 -1.71
CA ASN A 511 -22.85 -12.07 -0.35
C ASN A 511 -22.54 -10.65 0.15
N PRO A 512 -23.49 -9.70 0.03
CA PRO A 512 -23.30 -8.31 0.45
C PRO A 512 -23.06 -8.14 1.95
N THR A 513 -23.55 -9.04 2.79
CA THR A 513 -23.44 -8.97 4.25
C THR A 513 -22.18 -9.63 4.80
N ALA A 514 -21.43 -10.36 3.97
CA ALA A 514 -20.22 -11.02 4.40
C ALA A 514 -19.11 -10.01 4.76
N LYS A 515 -18.33 -10.35 5.78
CA LYS A 515 -17.13 -9.57 6.12
C LYS A 515 -16.13 -9.63 4.96
N ARG A 516 -15.72 -8.48 4.45
CA ARG A 516 -14.84 -8.35 3.27
C ARG A 516 -13.39 -8.02 3.60
N TYR A 517 -13.11 -7.55 4.82
CA TYR A 517 -11.79 -7.09 5.22
C TYR A 517 -11.33 -7.77 6.51
N PHE A 518 -10.02 -7.96 6.60
CA PHE A 518 -9.35 -8.29 7.85
C PHE A 518 -8.21 -7.30 8.11
N SER A 519 -7.83 -7.17 9.37
CA SER A 519 -6.72 -6.29 9.76
C SER A 519 -5.49 -7.10 10.14
N TRP A 520 -4.33 -6.59 9.76
CA TRP A 520 -3.05 -7.05 10.27
C TRP A 520 -2.18 -5.86 10.63
N ARG A 521 -1.84 -5.70 11.91
CA ARG A 521 -1.21 -4.50 12.46
C ARG A 521 -2.03 -3.24 12.12
N THR A 522 -1.45 -2.32 11.35
CA THR A 522 -2.10 -1.08 10.90
C THR A 522 -2.81 -1.20 9.55
N PHE A 523 -2.57 -2.31 8.84
CA PHE A 523 -3.11 -2.54 7.49
C PHE A 523 -4.50 -3.18 7.51
N ILE A 524 -5.27 -2.88 6.47
CA ILE A 524 -6.60 -3.43 6.22
C ILE A 524 -6.56 -4.07 4.84
N TYR A 525 -6.77 -5.38 4.79
CA TYR A 525 -6.70 -6.18 3.57
C TYR A 525 -8.05 -6.77 3.21
N PRO A 526 -8.42 -6.84 1.91
CA PRO A 526 -9.58 -7.58 1.47
C PRO A 526 -9.35 -9.09 1.63
N TYR A 527 -10.41 -9.83 1.95
CA TYR A 527 -10.34 -11.28 1.84
C TYR A 527 -10.23 -11.67 0.36
N GLN A 528 -9.20 -12.44 0.04
CA GLN A 528 -8.98 -12.93 -1.33
C GLN A 528 -10.11 -13.81 -1.85
N SER A 529 -10.88 -14.41 -0.96
CA SER A 529 -12.03 -15.26 -1.26
C SER A 529 -13.34 -14.51 -1.50
N THR A 530 -13.36 -13.18 -1.36
CA THR A 530 -14.56 -12.38 -1.62
C THR A 530 -14.98 -12.52 -3.08
N GLN A 531 -16.19 -13.05 -3.29
CA GLN A 531 -16.68 -13.37 -4.62
C GLN A 531 -17.68 -12.33 -5.12
N ILE A 532 -17.61 -12.11 -6.42
CA ILE A 532 -18.57 -11.27 -7.16
C ILE A 532 -19.23 -12.08 -8.27
N LEU A 533 -20.41 -11.63 -8.66
CA LEU A 533 -21.07 -11.99 -9.90
C LEU A 533 -20.69 -10.96 -10.96
N MET A 534 -20.35 -11.43 -12.15
CA MET A 534 -20.03 -10.59 -13.31
C MET A 534 -20.85 -11.06 -14.51
N LYS A 535 -21.51 -10.12 -15.17
CA LYS A 535 -22.21 -10.37 -16.43
C LYS A 535 -21.70 -9.40 -17.47
N GLN A 536 -21.26 -9.92 -18.62
CA GLN A 536 -20.86 -9.06 -19.73
C GLN A 536 -22.08 -8.28 -20.26
N ARG A 537 -21.92 -7.00 -20.50
CA ARG A 537 -22.94 -6.14 -21.09
C ARG A 537 -22.92 -6.34 -22.60
N ASN A 538 -24.09 -6.43 -23.19
CA ASN A 538 -24.20 -6.31 -24.63
C ASN A 538 -23.82 -4.88 -25.00
N ASN A 539 -22.81 -4.71 -25.86
CA ASN A 539 -22.47 -3.40 -26.38
C ASN A 539 -23.70 -2.85 -27.11
N SER A 540 -24.41 -1.91 -26.51
CA SER A 540 -25.40 -1.08 -27.17
C SER A 540 -24.72 0.13 -27.78
#